data_67fae0184064c23764f4607966661841
#
_entry.id   67fae0184064c23764f4607966661841
#
_cell.length_a   1.000
_cell.length_b   1.000
_cell.length_c   1.000
_cell.angle_alpha   90.00
_cell.angle_beta   90.00
_cell.angle_gamma   90.00
#
_symmetry.space_group_name_H-M   'P 1'
#
loop_
_entity.id
_entity.type
_entity.pdbx_description
1 polymer ?
#
loop_
_entity_poly.entity_id
_entity_poly.type
_entity_poly.pdbx_seq_one_letter_code
_entity_poly.pdbx_strand_id
1 'polypeptide(L)'
;PPVVPMPQNVVVLAEDGSVEVTWDSPPGGEPYSNQWVDYDDGTFENSIVLEEGGQGYLGTFFGMPYGVESVTAHSARVYASNAGTTTLAGFAVIGGNPQPTPLYEISINTEEESFTSEIVLDWEFQGSFVIALMVNSTIGLGIDYSGAPSTNSWSNLAGWSPWSDVAASNENVSDGEFGIQAKITSVGGSTPTFNVYRDPGLNGSSYQLMFN
;
A
#
# COMPACT_ATOMS: atom_id res chain seq x y z
N PRO A 1 -11.61 2.19 -12.78
CA PRO A 1 -11.90 3.44 -12.10
C PRO A 1 -11.66 3.22 -10.61
N PRO A 2 -11.06 4.18 -9.89
CA PRO A 2 -10.85 4.06 -8.47
C PRO A 2 -12.21 3.83 -7.78
N VAL A 3 -12.24 2.86 -6.87
CA VAL A 3 -13.43 2.63 -6.06
C VAL A 3 -13.52 3.78 -5.05
N VAL A 4 -14.51 4.65 -5.20
CA VAL A 4 -14.77 5.69 -4.20
C VAL A 4 -15.23 4.98 -2.93
N PRO A 5 -14.52 5.11 -1.79
CA PRO A 5 -14.95 4.50 -0.56
C PRO A 5 -16.31 5.07 -0.13
N MET A 6 -17.24 4.19 0.18
CA MET A 6 -18.57 4.60 0.64
C MET A 6 -18.51 5.16 2.07
N PRO A 7 -19.29 6.22 2.39
CA PRO A 7 -19.40 6.70 3.75
C PRO A 7 -19.93 5.60 4.67
N GLN A 8 -19.39 5.53 5.88
CA GLN A 8 -19.85 4.58 6.89
C GLN A 8 -20.69 5.32 7.93
N ASN A 9 -21.53 4.56 8.65
CA ASN A 9 -22.39 5.09 9.73
C ASN A 9 -23.20 6.33 9.33
N VAL A 10 -23.79 6.29 8.13
CA VAL A 10 -24.64 7.40 7.65
C VAL A 10 -25.89 7.50 8.51
N VAL A 11 -26.05 8.61 9.20
CA VAL A 11 -27.24 8.94 10.00
C VAL A 11 -27.98 10.09 9.35
N VAL A 12 -29.27 9.92 9.13
CA VAL A 12 -30.16 10.93 8.56
C VAL A 12 -31.17 11.33 9.64
N LEU A 13 -31.10 12.59 10.06
CA LEU A 13 -32.07 13.19 10.99
C LEU A 13 -32.94 14.17 10.20
N ALA A 14 -34.23 13.92 10.17
CA ALA A 14 -35.20 14.82 9.58
C ALA A 14 -35.88 15.65 10.66
N GLU A 15 -35.72 16.96 10.59
CA GLU A 15 -36.43 17.93 11.41
C GLU A 15 -37.38 18.77 10.57
N ASP A 16 -38.28 19.52 11.21
CA ASP A 16 -39.30 20.33 10.54
C ASP A 16 -38.63 21.39 9.64
N GLY A 17 -38.55 21.09 8.33
CA GLY A 17 -37.97 21.97 7.33
C GLY A 17 -36.46 21.80 7.04
N SER A 18 -35.77 20.87 7.71
CA SER A 18 -34.37 20.58 7.47
C SER A 18 -34.06 19.05 7.53
N VAL A 19 -32.98 18.66 6.88
CA VAL A 19 -32.44 17.31 6.99
C VAL A 19 -30.97 17.44 7.31
N GLU A 20 -30.55 16.85 8.43
CA GLU A 20 -29.16 16.71 8.77
C GLU A 20 -28.67 15.30 8.37
N VAL A 21 -27.59 15.25 7.64
CA VAL A 21 -26.93 13.98 7.24
C VAL A 21 -25.53 13.99 7.81
N THR A 22 -25.24 13.05 8.68
CA THR A 22 -23.90 12.87 9.24
C THR A 22 -23.37 11.51 8.83
N TRP A 23 -22.06 11.38 8.68
CA TRP A 23 -21.38 10.13 8.37
C TRP A 23 -19.95 10.15 8.91
N ASP A 24 -19.41 8.96 9.11
CA ASP A 24 -17.98 8.81 9.39
C ASP A 24 -17.17 8.91 8.10
N SER A 25 -16.06 9.62 8.18
CA SER A 25 -15.10 9.64 7.07
C SER A 25 -14.65 8.23 6.72
N PRO A 26 -14.49 7.90 5.43
CA PRO A 26 -13.94 6.62 5.03
C PRO A 26 -12.56 6.41 5.70
N PRO A 27 -12.24 5.17 6.13
CA PRO A 27 -10.91 4.87 6.65
C PRO A 27 -9.81 5.27 5.65
N GLY A 28 -8.79 5.96 6.12
CA GLY A 28 -7.61 6.31 5.33
C GLY A 28 -7.61 7.70 4.66
N GLY A 29 -8.54 8.61 5.06
CA GLY A 29 -8.66 9.94 4.45
C GLY A 29 -7.62 10.99 4.85
N GLU A 30 -6.82 10.75 5.88
CA GLU A 30 -5.83 11.74 6.32
C GLU A 30 -4.53 11.62 5.50
N PRO A 31 -3.98 12.75 5.02
CA PRO A 31 -2.73 12.73 4.27
C PRO A 31 -1.56 12.34 5.20
N TYR A 32 -0.60 11.62 4.66
CA TYR A 32 0.63 11.29 5.36
C TYR A 32 1.50 12.55 5.53
N SER A 33 2.05 12.75 6.72
CA SER A 33 2.86 13.91 7.06
C SER A 33 4.23 13.48 7.60
N ASN A 34 5.14 13.14 6.69
CA ASN A 34 6.53 12.76 7.00
C ASN A 34 6.63 11.67 8.08
N GLN A 35 5.84 10.62 7.94
CA GLN A 35 5.73 9.53 8.90
C GLN A 35 6.15 8.19 8.29
N TRP A 36 6.63 7.28 9.14
CA TRP A 36 6.85 5.90 8.76
C TRP A 36 5.53 5.18 8.53
N VAL A 37 5.47 4.43 7.47
CA VAL A 37 4.41 3.48 7.15
C VAL A 37 5.04 2.11 7.05
N ASP A 38 4.51 1.19 7.83
CA ASP A 38 4.88 -0.21 7.90
C ASP A 38 3.61 -1.07 7.94
N TYR A 39 3.75 -2.32 7.60
CA TYR A 39 2.68 -3.32 7.65
C TYR A 39 3.11 -4.57 8.41
N ASP A 40 4.41 -4.68 8.72
CA ASP A 40 5.00 -5.69 9.59
C ASP A 40 4.93 -5.25 11.07
N ASP A 41 5.08 -6.17 12.00
CA ASP A 41 5.12 -5.88 13.44
C ASP A 41 6.55 -5.65 13.99
N GLY A 42 7.53 -5.63 13.11
CA GLY A 42 8.95 -5.45 13.41
C GLY A 42 9.68 -6.75 13.75
N THR A 43 8.99 -7.90 13.71
CA THR A 43 9.60 -9.23 13.84
C THR A 43 9.43 -10.03 12.55
N PHE A 44 10.38 -10.90 12.23
CA PHE A 44 10.35 -11.65 10.98
C PHE A 44 10.68 -13.12 11.27
N GLU A 45 9.71 -13.99 11.00
CA GLU A 45 9.85 -15.43 11.28
C GLU A 45 10.67 -16.15 10.21
N ASN A 46 10.78 -15.55 9.02
CA ASN A 46 11.52 -16.12 7.91
C ASN A 46 11.96 -15.04 6.91
N SER A 47 12.58 -15.47 5.83
CA SER A 47 12.91 -14.64 4.68
C SER A 47 12.69 -15.41 3.39
N ILE A 48 12.38 -14.68 2.32
CA ILE A 48 12.20 -15.24 0.99
C ILE A 48 13.47 -15.02 0.19
N VAL A 49 14.15 -16.11 -0.14
CA VAL A 49 15.26 -16.18 -1.10
C VAL A 49 14.81 -16.97 -2.31
N LEU A 50 15.44 -16.74 -3.47
CA LEU A 50 15.15 -17.49 -4.68
C LEU A 50 16.14 -18.63 -4.87
N GLU A 51 15.79 -19.59 -5.72
CA GLU A 51 16.72 -20.66 -6.13
C GLU A 51 17.95 -20.10 -6.86
N GLU A 52 19.00 -20.90 -6.95
CA GLU A 52 20.24 -20.51 -7.64
C GLU A 52 19.97 -20.05 -9.09
N GLY A 53 20.47 -18.87 -9.42
CA GLY A 53 20.23 -18.21 -10.71
C GLY A 53 18.90 -17.48 -10.82
N GLY A 54 18.00 -17.60 -9.85
CA GLY A 54 16.77 -16.82 -9.77
C GLY A 54 17.05 -15.39 -9.30
N GLN A 55 16.30 -14.44 -9.86
CA GLN A 55 16.24 -13.07 -9.38
C GLN A 55 14.87 -12.47 -9.66
N GLY A 56 14.44 -11.54 -8.83
CA GLY A 56 13.18 -10.82 -9.03
C GLY A 56 12.91 -9.83 -7.90
N TYR A 57 11.85 -9.07 -8.03
CA TYR A 57 11.46 -8.09 -7.02
C TYR A 57 10.41 -8.65 -6.07
N LEU A 58 10.65 -8.46 -4.78
CA LEU A 58 9.64 -8.58 -3.73
C LEU A 58 9.44 -7.21 -3.11
N GLY A 59 8.20 -6.78 -2.94
CA GLY A 59 7.93 -5.41 -2.55
C GLY A 59 6.66 -5.22 -1.74
N THR A 60 6.63 -4.08 -1.06
CA THR A 60 5.48 -3.62 -0.28
C THR A 60 4.71 -2.57 -1.06
N PHE A 61 3.42 -2.78 -1.17
CA PHE A 61 2.46 -1.87 -1.81
C PHE A 61 1.99 -0.82 -0.80
N PHE A 62 2.29 0.42 -1.05
CA PHE A 62 1.85 1.55 -0.25
C PHE A 62 0.58 2.13 -0.88
N GLY A 63 -0.57 1.72 -0.34
CA GLY A 63 -1.87 2.21 -0.76
C GLY A 63 -2.12 3.62 -0.28
N MET A 64 -2.46 4.53 -1.22
CA MET A 64 -2.76 5.90 -0.87
C MET A 64 -4.25 6.13 -0.68
N PRO A 65 -4.63 6.98 0.28
CA PRO A 65 -6.01 7.40 0.45
C PRO A 65 -6.60 8.02 -0.83
N TYR A 66 -7.92 7.95 -0.94
CA TYR A 66 -8.62 8.59 -2.07
C TYR A 66 -8.33 10.10 -2.14
N GLY A 67 -8.09 10.60 -3.35
CA GLY A 67 -7.83 12.01 -3.60
C GLY A 67 -6.38 12.46 -3.34
N VAL A 68 -5.48 11.55 -2.93
CA VAL A 68 -4.05 11.85 -2.90
C VAL A 68 -3.56 12.04 -4.34
N GLU A 69 -2.98 13.20 -4.60
CA GLU A 69 -2.48 13.60 -5.93
C GLU A 69 -1.03 13.18 -6.13
N SER A 70 -0.23 13.31 -5.09
CA SER A 70 1.18 12.92 -5.13
C SER A 70 1.68 12.45 -3.78
N VAL A 71 2.73 11.64 -3.79
CA VAL A 71 3.42 11.12 -2.61
C VAL A 71 4.91 11.25 -2.81
N THR A 72 5.61 11.72 -1.78
CA THR A 72 7.06 11.65 -1.71
C THR A 72 7.47 10.58 -0.71
N ALA A 73 8.19 9.56 -1.17
CA ALA A 73 8.90 8.62 -0.31
C ALA A 73 10.28 9.22 -0.02
N HIS A 74 10.45 9.77 1.19
CA HIS A 74 11.69 10.43 1.60
C HIS A 74 12.79 9.42 1.88
N SER A 75 12.43 8.30 2.50
CA SER A 75 13.37 7.24 2.85
C SER A 75 12.68 5.90 3.00
N ALA A 76 13.46 4.83 2.99
CA ALA A 76 13.01 3.48 3.28
C ALA A 76 13.96 2.76 4.23
N ARG A 77 13.47 1.65 4.81
CA ARG A 77 14.23 0.60 5.48
C ARG A 77 13.80 -0.75 4.94
N VAL A 78 14.75 -1.66 4.86
CA VAL A 78 14.51 -3.01 4.36
C VAL A 78 15.11 -4.02 5.31
N TYR A 79 14.33 -5.02 5.72
CA TYR A 79 14.83 -6.16 6.49
C TYR A 79 15.32 -7.25 5.53
N ALA A 80 16.61 -7.46 5.48
CA ALA A 80 17.22 -8.45 4.59
C ALA A 80 17.75 -9.67 5.35
N SER A 81 17.73 -10.83 4.69
CA SER A 81 18.24 -12.08 5.29
C SER A 81 19.77 -12.12 5.41
N ASN A 82 20.47 -11.47 4.51
CA ASN A 82 21.92 -11.49 4.44
C ASN A 82 22.48 -10.13 4.07
N ALA A 83 23.71 -9.89 4.51
CA ALA A 83 24.49 -8.74 4.09
C ALA A 83 24.93 -8.89 2.64
N GLY A 84 24.87 -7.80 1.90
CA GLY A 84 25.29 -7.76 0.50
C GLY A 84 24.90 -6.47 -0.21
N THR A 85 25.13 -6.44 -1.52
CA THR A 85 24.72 -5.31 -2.37
C THR A 85 23.62 -5.77 -3.30
N THR A 86 22.52 -5.02 -3.34
CA THR A 86 21.37 -5.30 -4.21
C THR A 86 20.70 -4.01 -4.67
N THR A 87 19.59 -4.12 -5.40
CA THR A 87 18.83 -2.98 -5.92
C THR A 87 17.54 -2.79 -5.12
N LEU A 88 17.29 -1.56 -4.68
CA LEU A 88 15.99 -1.10 -4.23
C LEU A 88 15.35 -0.31 -5.35
N ALA A 89 14.09 -0.61 -5.66
CA ALA A 89 13.37 -0.01 -6.78
C ALA A 89 11.99 0.51 -6.37
N GLY A 90 11.55 1.59 -7.03
CA GLY A 90 10.24 2.19 -6.84
C GLY A 90 9.39 2.06 -8.10
N PHE A 91 8.17 1.55 -7.94
CA PHE A 91 7.25 1.31 -9.05
C PHE A 91 5.96 2.11 -8.87
N ALA A 92 5.53 2.79 -9.93
CA ALA A 92 4.21 3.40 -9.95
C ALA A 92 3.10 2.34 -10.00
N VAL A 93 1.96 2.67 -9.42
CA VAL A 93 0.74 1.85 -9.48
C VAL A 93 -0.30 2.54 -10.35
N ILE A 94 -0.79 1.86 -11.37
CA ILE A 94 -1.83 2.37 -12.26
C ILE A 94 -2.98 1.37 -12.31
N GLY A 95 -4.19 1.84 -12.00
CA GLY A 95 -5.37 0.97 -11.98
C GLY A 95 -5.31 -0.18 -10.96
N GLY A 96 -4.58 0.02 -9.85
CA GLY A 96 -4.38 -0.97 -8.79
C GLY A 96 -3.25 -1.98 -9.06
N ASN A 97 -2.53 -1.86 -10.18
CA ASN A 97 -1.44 -2.77 -10.53
C ASN A 97 -0.10 -2.03 -10.60
N PRO A 98 0.96 -2.57 -10.00
CA PRO A 98 2.31 -2.04 -10.16
C PRO A 98 2.75 -2.12 -11.62
N GLN A 99 3.47 -1.10 -12.09
CA GLN A 99 3.98 -1.08 -13.45
C GLN A 99 5.16 -2.06 -13.61
N PRO A 100 5.36 -2.64 -14.79
CA PRO A 100 6.42 -3.64 -15.00
C PRO A 100 7.84 -3.06 -14.95
N THR A 101 7.98 -1.75 -15.17
CA THR A 101 9.27 -1.06 -15.19
C THR A 101 9.34 -0.12 -13.99
N PRO A 102 10.44 -0.14 -13.21
CA PRO A 102 10.61 0.79 -12.12
C PRO A 102 10.75 2.24 -12.62
N LEU A 103 10.23 3.19 -11.84
CA LEU A 103 10.50 4.61 -12.03
C LEU A 103 11.86 5.00 -11.45
N TYR A 104 12.26 4.33 -10.38
CA TYR A 104 13.47 4.62 -9.63
C TYR A 104 14.19 3.35 -9.26
N GLU A 105 15.52 3.40 -9.29
CA GLU A 105 16.38 2.32 -8.83
C GLU A 105 17.64 2.90 -8.19
N ILE A 106 18.04 2.31 -7.05
CA ILE A 106 19.31 2.60 -6.42
C ILE A 106 19.97 1.31 -5.94
N SER A 107 21.29 1.29 -5.94
CA SER A 107 22.07 0.22 -5.29
C SER A 107 22.16 0.49 -3.80
N ILE A 108 21.86 -0.51 -2.99
CA ILE A 108 21.91 -0.45 -1.54
C ILE A 108 22.77 -1.58 -0.98
N ASN A 109 23.29 -1.37 0.23
CA ASN A 109 23.90 -2.45 1.01
C ASN A 109 22.90 -2.91 2.05
N THR A 110 22.70 -4.22 2.14
CA THR A 110 21.90 -4.87 3.17
C THR A 110 22.75 -5.34 4.33
N GLU A 111 22.14 -5.54 5.48
CA GLU A 111 22.71 -6.10 6.68
C GLU A 111 22.08 -7.48 6.92
N GLU A 112 22.80 -8.37 7.65
CA GLU A 112 22.32 -9.71 7.92
C GLU A 112 21.25 -9.70 9.01
N GLU A 113 20.10 -10.30 8.75
CA GLU A 113 18.97 -10.47 9.67
C GLU A 113 18.60 -9.17 10.42
N SER A 114 18.61 -8.04 9.70
CA SER A 114 18.30 -6.73 10.28
C SER A 114 17.75 -5.75 9.27
N PHE A 115 17.12 -4.69 9.77
CA PHE A 115 16.83 -3.54 8.93
C PHE A 115 18.10 -2.80 8.53
N THR A 116 18.16 -2.39 7.29
CA THR A 116 19.16 -1.40 6.84
C THR A 116 19.06 -0.12 7.65
N SER A 117 20.15 0.64 7.68
CA SER A 117 20.07 2.06 8.02
C SER A 117 19.06 2.78 7.12
N GLU A 118 18.58 3.95 7.54
CA GLU A 118 17.66 4.76 6.74
C GLU A 118 18.27 5.09 5.37
N ILE A 119 17.61 4.61 4.30
CA ILE A 119 18.01 4.82 2.91
C ILE A 119 17.27 6.05 2.40
N VAL A 120 18.00 7.11 2.08
CA VAL A 120 17.39 8.34 1.51
C VAL A 120 16.99 8.08 0.06
N LEU A 121 15.74 8.40 -0.28
CA LEU A 121 15.13 8.16 -1.59
C LEU A 121 14.74 9.45 -2.31
N ASP A 122 13.90 10.27 -1.68
CA ASP A 122 13.24 11.45 -2.24
C ASP A 122 12.53 11.16 -3.59
N TRP A 123 11.83 10.02 -3.64
CA TRP A 123 11.10 9.55 -4.82
C TRP A 123 9.67 10.07 -4.84
N GLU A 124 9.23 10.60 -5.97
CA GLU A 124 7.88 11.15 -6.14
C GLU A 124 7.00 10.21 -6.97
N PHE A 125 5.78 9.93 -6.48
CA PHE A 125 4.78 9.10 -7.13
C PHE A 125 3.46 9.85 -7.26
N GLN A 126 2.67 9.50 -8.28
CA GLN A 126 1.32 10.01 -8.51
C GLN A 126 0.29 9.04 -7.93
N GLY A 127 0.17 9.00 -6.59
CA GLY A 127 -0.72 8.07 -5.87
C GLY A 127 0.00 6.85 -5.32
N SER A 128 -0.69 5.70 -5.27
CA SER A 128 -0.13 4.45 -4.73
C SER A 128 1.13 4.00 -5.47
N PHE A 129 2.02 3.33 -4.75
CA PHE A 129 3.30 2.88 -5.28
C PHE A 129 3.78 1.59 -4.60
N VAL A 130 4.80 0.96 -5.17
CA VAL A 130 5.51 -0.16 -4.57
C VAL A 130 6.97 0.20 -4.40
N ILE A 131 7.53 -0.08 -3.23
CA ILE A 131 8.99 -0.16 -3.02
C ILE A 131 9.34 -1.64 -2.95
N ALA A 132 10.33 -2.06 -3.73
CA ALA A 132 10.71 -3.46 -3.84
C ALA A 132 12.22 -3.68 -3.81
N LEU A 133 12.61 -4.77 -3.19
CA LEU A 133 13.99 -5.25 -3.15
C LEU A 133 14.20 -6.28 -4.26
N MET A 134 15.29 -6.17 -5.00
CA MET A 134 15.77 -7.23 -5.87
C MET A 134 16.32 -8.36 -5.01
N VAL A 135 15.63 -9.48 -4.98
CA VAL A 135 16.06 -10.70 -4.26
C VAL A 135 16.68 -11.70 -5.20
N ASN A 136 17.53 -12.55 -4.67
CA ASN A 136 18.22 -13.62 -5.41
C ASN A 136 18.48 -14.82 -4.47
N SER A 137 19.38 -15.73 -4.84
CA SER A 137 19.74 -16.88 -4.02
C SER A 137 20.60 -16.55 -2.77
N THR A 138 21.07 -15.31 -2.66
CA THR A 138 21.92 -14.90 -1.54
C THR A 138 21.21 -13.88 -0.67
N ILE A 139 20.57 -12.87 -1.24
CA ILE A 139 19.88 -11.81 -0.53
C ILE A 139 18.39 -12.04 -0.65
N GLY A 140 17.74 -12.28 0.48
CA GLY A 140 16.30 -12.41 0.61
C GLY A 140 15.68 -11.24 1.36
N LEU A 141 14.35 -11.16 1.30
CA LEU A 141 13.54 -10.20 2.01
C LEU A 141 12.85 -10.87 3.19
N GLY A 142 12.89 -10.25 4.37
CA GLY A 142 12.16 -10.73 5.55
C GLY A 142 10.66 -10.75 5.32
N ILE A 143 10.01 -11.75 5.89
CA ILE A 143 8.57 -11.91 5.88
C ILE A 143 8.05 -12.12 7.30
N ASP A 144 7.10 -11.30 7.70
CA ASP A 144 6.31 -11.42 8.93
C ASP A 144 5.00 -12.14 8.59
N TYR A 145 4.82 -13.37 9.11
CA TYR A 145 3.61 -14.15 8.95
C TYR A 145 2.89 -14.41 10.28
N SER A 146 3.27 -13.70 11.34
CA SER A 146 2.64 -13.80 12.65
C SER A 146 1.25 -13.15 12.71
N GLY A 147 0.97 -12.25 11.76
CA GLY A 147 -0.25 -11.45 11.68
C GLY A 147 -1.35 -12.03 10.78
N ALA A 148 -2.19 -11.14 10.30
CA ALA A 148 -3.22 -11.46 9.30
C ALA A 148 -2.58 -11.75 7.92
N PRO A 149 -3.29 -12.43 7.00
CA PRO A 149 -2.83 -12.61 5.63
C PRO A 149 -2.43 -11.28 4.98
N SER A 150 -1.38 -11.32 4.17
CA SER A 150 -0.83 -10.15 3.50
C SER A 150 -1.85 -9.48 2.58
N THR A 151 -1.92 -8.17 2.67
CA THR A 151 -2.66 -7.34 1.70
C THR A 151 -1.76 -6.39 0.93
N ASN A 152 -0.51 -6.21 1.41
CA ASN A 152 0.41 -5.20 0.89
C ASN A 152 1.68 -5.79 0.28
N SER A 153 1.92 -7.08 0.44
CA SER A 153 3.09 -7.76 -0.13
C SER A 153 2.85 -8.20 -1.56
N TRP A 154 3.79 -7.90 -2.44
CA TRP A 154 3.72 -8.18 -3.86
C TRP A 154 5.04 -8.77 -4.39
N SER A 155 4.92 -9.62 -5.39
CA SER A 155 6.07 -10.21 -6.08
C SER A 155 6.07 -9.91 -7.58
N ASN A 156 7.26 -9.72 -8.15
CA ASN A 156 7.49 -9.65 -9.60
C ASN A 156 8.58 -10.64 -9.97
N LEU A 157 8.18 -11.91 -10.00
CA LEU A 157 9.03 -13.03 -10.42
C LEU A 157 8.73 -13.45 -11.86
N ALA A 158 7.47 -13.29 -12.29
CA ALA A 158 7.00 -13.57 -13.65
C ALA A 158 5.91 -12.56 -14.09
N GLY A 159 5.97 -11.36 -13.55
CA GLY A 159 4.94 -10.32 -13.57
C GLY A 159 4.44 -10.04 -12.16
N TRP A 160 3.87 -8.85 -11.94
CA TRP A 160 3.36 -8.48 -10.63
C TRP A 160 2.15 -9.31 -10.22
N SER A 161 2.21 -9.87 -9.01
CA SER A 161 1.12 -10.59 -8.34
C SER A 161 1.13 -10.28 -6.84
N PRO A 162 -0.03 -10.22 -6.17
CA PRO A 162 -0.10 -10.21 -4.73
C PRO A 162 0.62 -11.44 -4.16
N TRP A 163 1.34 -11.25 -3.06
CA TRP A 163 2.06 -12.37 -2.43
C TRP A 163 1.12 -13.46 -1.91
N SER A 164 -0.05 -13.07 -1.42
CA SER A 164 -1.10 -14.01 -1.01
C SER A 164 -1.50 -15.01 -2.11
N ASP A 165 -1.51 -14.60 -3.39
CA ASP A 165 -1.81 -15.49 -4.51
C ASP A 165 -0.66 -16.48 -4.74
N VAL A 166 0.59 -16.04 -4.56
CA VAL A 166 1.78 -16.90 -4.66
C VAL A 166 1.77 -17.92 -3.52
N ALA A 167 1.53 -17.49 -2.28
CA ALA A 167 1.46 -18.35 -1.13
C ALA A 167 0.30 -19.36 -1.24
N ALA A 168 -0.87 -18.94 -1.72
CA ALA A 168 -2.01 -19.83 -1.93
C ALA A 168 -1.73 -20.91 -2.99
N SER A 169 -0.82 -20.66 -3.93
CA SER A 169 -0.43 -21.60 -5.00
C SER A 169 0.75 -22.50 -4.64
N ASN A 170 1.45 -22.24 -3.54
CA ASN A 170 2.66 -22.94 -3.13
C ASN A 170 2.68 -23.21 -1.61
N GLU A 171 2.40 -24.45 -1.22
CA GLU A 171 2.33 -24.89 0.19
C GLU A 171 3.66 -24.73 0.97
N ASN A 172 4.78 -24.51 0.29
CA ASN A 172 6.08 -24.30 0.93
C ASN A 172 6.37 -22.83 1.25
N VAL A 173 5.44 -21.94 0.95
CA VAL A 173 5.60 -20.50 1.13
C VAL A 173 4.50 -19.98 2.05
N SER A 174 4.90 -19.29 3.11
CA SER A 174 3.95 -18.63 4.01
C SER A 174 3.46 -17.31 3.42
N ASP A 175 2.20 -17.01 3.64
CA ASP A 175 1.66 -15.67 3.40
C ASP A 175 2.06 -14.74 4.55
N GLY A 176 2.36 -13.49 4.25
CA GLY A 176 2.79 -12.52 5.26
C GLY A 176 3.20 -11.18 4.66
N GLU A 177 3.52 -10.24 5.53
CA GLU A 177 3.96 -8.91 5.13
C GLU A 177 5.49 -8.83 4.97
N PHE A 178 5.94 -8.14 3.93
CA PHE A 178 7.38 -7.97 3.68
C PHE A 178 7.98 -6.82 4.49
N GLY A 179 9.19 -7.03 4.99
CA GLY A 179 9.94 -6.08 5.78
C GLY A 179 10.48 -4.89 4.96
N ILE A 180 9.57 -4.10 4.40
CA ILE A 180 9.88 -2.83 3.75
C ILE A 180 9.03 -1.72 4.36
N GLN A 181 9.68 -0.77 4.98
CA GLN A 181 9.06 0.40 5.60
C GLN A 181 9.44 1.65 4.83
N ALA A 182 8.52 2.59 4.66
CA ALA A 182 8.78 3.85 3.98
C ALA A 182 8.35 5.05 4.82
N LYS A 183 9.14 6.11 4.76
CA LYS A 183 8.81 7.40 5.36
C LYS A 183 8.26 8.31 4.28
N ILE A 184 6.99 8.68 4.41
CA ILE A 184 6.25 9.33 3.33
C ILE A 184 5.57 10.62 3.74
N THR A 185 5.41 11.51 2.77
CA THR A 185 4.50 12.65 2.79
C THR A 185 3.58 12.57 1.59
N SER A 186 2.29 12.82 1.77
CA SER A 186 1.35 12.90 0.66
C SER A 186 0.75 14.30 0.53
N VAL A 187 0.42 14.69 -0.70
CA VAL A 187 -0.25 15.94 -1.05
C VAL A 187 -1.60 15.62 -1.68
N GLY A 188 -2.61 16.41 -1.35
CA GLY A 188 -3.99 16.08 -1.70
C GLY A 188 -4.57 15.12 -0.65
N GLY A 189 -5.66 14.49 -0.96
CA GLY A 189 -6.47 13.77 0.00
C GLY A 189 -7.60 14.69 0.45
N SER A 190 -8.66 14.74 -0.35
CA SER A 190 -9.89 15.41 0.07
C SER A 190 -10.79 14.37 0.74
N THR A 191 -11.39 14.76 1.84
CA THR A 191 -12.56 14.07 2.33
C THR A 191 -13.56 14.03 1.16
N PRO A 192 -13.99 12.85 0.70
CA PRO A 192 -14.94 12.80 -0.41
C PRO A 192 -16.18 13.60 -0.03
N THR A 193 -16.57 14.53 -0.90
CA THR A 193 -17.83 15.27 -0.72
C THR A 193 -18.95 14.44 -1.30
N PHE A 194 -19.97 14.21 -0.49
CA PHE A 194 -21.16 13.49 -0.92
C PHE A 194 -22.30 14.49 -1.15
N ASN A 195 -23.01 14.35 -2.24
CA ASN A 195 -24.18 15.14 -2.52
C ASN A 195 -25.43 14.36 -2.12
N VAL A 196 -26.29 14.99 -1.33
CA VAL A 196 -27.59 14.45 -0.97
C VAL A 196 -28.62 15.04 -1.93
N TYR A 197 -29.27 14.20 -2.69
CA TYR A 197 -30.32 14.63 -3.62
C TYR A 197 -31.70 14.21 -3.10
N ARG A 198 -32.66 15.13 -3.14
CA ARG A 198 -34.06 14.81 -2.93
C ARG A 198 -34.64 14.27 -4.22
N ASP A 199 -35.26 13.09 -4.18
CA ASP A 199 -36.03 12.56 -5.30
C ASP A 199 -37.36 13.34 -5.44
N PRO A 200 -37.54 14.13 -6.48
CA PRO A 200 -38.78 14.89 -6.67
C PRO A 200 -39.99 14.01 -7.04
N GLY A 201 -39.79 12.71 -7.36
CA GLY A 201 -40.81 11.78 -7.77
C GLY A 201 -41.56 11.05 -6.64
N LEU A 202 -41.06 11.10 -5.42
CA LEU A 202 -41.60 10.38 -4.28
C LEU A 202 -42.21 11.34 -3.24
N ASN A 203 -43.27 12.05 -3.57
CA ASN A 203 -44.16 12.83 -2.68
C ASN A 203 -43.51 13.35 -1.37
N GLY A 204 -42.28 13.79 -1.46
CA GLY A 204 -41.59 14.52 -0.38
C GLY A 204 -41.04 13.71 0.79
N SER A 205 -41.12 12.39 0.79
CA SER A 205 -40.74 11.58 1.99
C SER A 205 -39.54 10.66 1.83
N SER A 206 -38.86 10.62 0.67
CA SER A 206 -37.64 9.82 0.52
C SER A 206 -36.49 10.64 -0.07
N TYR A 207 -35.30 10.39 0.46
CA TYR A 207 -34.03 10.92 -0.01
C TYR A 207 -33.19 9.78 -0.55
N GLN A 208 -32.52 10.00 -1.65
CA GLN A 208 -31.56 9.05 -2.20
C GLN A 208 -30.17 9.66 -2.10
N LEU A 209 -29.24 8.95 -1.44
CA LEU A 209 -27.83 9.28 -1.47
C LEU A 209 -27.27 8.82 -2.82
N MET A 210 -26.77 9.74 -3.62
CA MET A 210 -26.04 9.44 -4.84
C MET A 210 -24.59 9.86 -4.65
N PHE A 211 -23.69 8.96 -4.95
CA PHE A 211 -22.25 9.18 -4.90
C PHE A 211 -21.76 9.51 -6.33
N ASN A 212 -20.97 10.54 -6.46
CA ASN A 212 -20.28 10.88 -7.71
C ASN A 212 -18.83 10.44 -7.63
#